data_f46f27b6fe3ac7921c19731dc4dfc8f2
#
_entry.id   f46f27b6fe3ac7921c19731dc4dfc8f2
#
_cell.length_a   1.000
_cell.length_b   1.000
_cell.length_c   1.000
_cell.angle_alpha   90.00
_cell.angle_beta   90.00
_cell.angle_gamma   90.00
#
_symmetry.space_group_name_H-M   'P 1'
#
loop_
_entity.id
_entity.type
_entity.pdbx_description
1 polymer ?
#
loop_
_entity_poly.entity_id
_entity_poly.type
_entity_poly.pdbx_seq_one_letter_code
_entity_poly.pdbx_strand_id
1 'polypeptide(L)'
;MKTVIFPEVLVRAAQLEGGRLEGAGLTVGELLAGLARKHPSLLGHLYYENGQLKEHFLLTHKGSLVNLDGELSDGDEVEVMLATSGGSGVEALSDEEVQRYVRHITLPGVGREGQQRLKQARVLIIGTGGLGSPACLYLAAAGVGTIGLVDFDVVESSNLQRQVVHGYSTLGMPKVESAQRRMQDLNPYIEVVTHRYAIDADNAQSLIQSYDLVLDGTDNFATRYLVNAVCAKLGKPLVFGAIYRFEGQASVFNLEGGPCYQCLFPNNPPPEMAPSCNAGGVIGVLPGVIGLLQATEAVKALVGLGKSLSGRLLRFDALLMHFNEVKFNRRDDCPACGKTAAENPRHWREGLLCQASAAPSQRLDDDRYIDPGCLLQLMKSNSENYALLDVRDAGELEVCQLPGIVHVPLNELASHFANLDFSKRYILVCYAGTRAERAAIQLMGAGFSNVQVLDGGMKRWAKEIEQHMPMY
;
A
#
# COMPACT_ATOMS: atom_id res chain seq x y z
N MET A 1 -49.14 -16.58 -28.79
CA MET A 1 -48.19 -15.47 -28.60
C MET A 1 -47.99 -15.28 -27.10
N LYS A 2 -46.78 -14.95 -26.66
CA LYS A 2 -46.39 -14.76 -25.25
C LYS A 2 -45.85 -13.36 -25.07
N THR A 3 -46.02 -12.78 -23.90
CA THR A 3 -45.64 -11.39 -23.64
C THR A 3 -44.52 -11.34 -22.62
N VAL A 4 -43.54 -10.47 -22.83
CA VAL A 4 -42.53 -10.11 -21.81
C VAL A 4 -42.72 -8.68 -21.38
N ILE A 5 -42.77 -8.46 -20.07
CA ILE A 5 -42.88 -7.13 -19.46
C ILE A 5 -41.51 -6.74 -18.96
N PHE A 6 -40.99 -5.63 -19.44
CA PHE A 6 -39.68 -5.08 -19.04
C PHE A 6 -39.85 -3.89 -18.10
N PRO A 7 -38.98 -3.72 -17.09
CA PRO A 7 -38.96 -2.57 -16.23
C PRO A 7 -38.64 -1.29 -17.00
N GLU A 8 -39.23 -0.16 -16.59
CA GLU A 8 -39.08 1.13 -17.26
C GLU A 8 -37.61 1.56 -17.49
N VAL A 9 -36.76 1.26 -16.52
CA VAL A 9 -35.32 1.53 -16.61
C VAL A 9 -34.66 0.80 -17.80
N LEU A 10 -35.04 -0.46 -18.04
CA LEU A 10 -34.53 -1.25 -19.16
C LEU A 10 -35.14 -0.81 -20.49
N VAL A 11 -36.43 -0.42 -20.50
CA VAL A 11 -37.10 0.15 -21.66
C VAL A 11 -36.40 1.41 -22.15
N ARG A 12 -36.06 2.32 -21.24
CA ARG A 12 -35.28 3.53 -21.55
C ARG A 12 -33.85 3.21 -22.02
N ALA A 13 -33.11 2.34 -21.31
CA ALA A 13 -31.73 1.99 -21.63
C ALA A 13 -31.60 1.30 -22.99
N ALA A 14 -32.51 0.39 -23.30
CA ALA A 14 -32.54 -0.32 -24.56
C ALA A 14 -33.30 0.41 -25.70
N GLN A 15 -33.81 1.63 -25.43
CA GLN A 15 -34.54 2.46 -26.38
C GLN A 15 -35.76 1.74 -27.03
N LEU A 16 -36.51 0.99 -26.22
CA LEU A 16 -37.68 0.27 -26.68
C LEU A 16 -38.89 1.20 -26.80
N GLU A 17 -39.77 0.95 -27.77
CA GLU A 17 -41.00 1.72 -27.96
C GLU A 17 -42.05 1.49 -26.87
N GLY A 18 -41.87 0.44 -26.02
CA GLY A 18 -42.76 0.16 -24.89
C GLY A 18 -42.21 -0.96 -24.02
N GLY A 19 -42.76 -1.13 -22.80
CA GLY A 19 -42.36 -2.10 -21.81
C GLY A 19 -42.94 -3.51 -22.04
N ARG A 20 -43.84 -3.71 -22.98
CA ARG A 20 -44.47 -5.01 -23.27
C ARG A 20 -44.13 -5.42 -24.67
N LEU A 21 -43.38 -6.51 -24.80
CA LEU A 21 -42.97 -7.06 -26.09
C LEU A 21 -43.56 -8.46 -26.29
N GLU A 22 -44.07 -8.74 -27.49
CA GLU A 22 -44.61 -10.04 -27.83
C GLU A 22 -43.61 -10.90 -28.60
N GLY A 23 -43.55 -12.16 -28.24
CA GLY A 23 -42.64 -13.10 -28.84
C GLY A 23 -43.16 -14.54 -28.88
N ALA A 24 -42.32 -15.45 -29.41
CA ALA A 24 -42.57 -16.87 -29.45
C ALA A 24 -41.38 -17.62 -28.81
N GLY A 25 -41.69 -18.71 -28.12
CA GLY A 25 -40.71 -19.61 -27.46
C GLY A 25 -41.47 -20.64 -26.62
N LEU A 26 -40.92 -21.82 -26.45
CA LEU A 26 -41.51 -22.85 -25.57
C LEU A 26 -41.06 -22.62 -24.10
N THR A 27 -39.90 -22.01 -23.93
CA THR A 27 -39.35 -21.68 -22.63
C THR A 27 -39.14 -20.17 -22.50
N VAL A 28 -38.94 -19.68 -21.24
CA VAL A 28 -38.61 -18.31 -20.94
C VAL A 28 -37.33 -17.87 -21.66
N GLY A 29 -36.30 -18.72 -21.67
CA GLY A 29 -35.03 -18.45 -22.34
C GLY A 29 -35.19 -18.29 -23.85
N GLU A 30 -35.98 -19.16 -24.52
CA GLU A 30 -36.25 -19.06 -25.95
C GLU A 30 -37.03 -17.79 -26.30
N LEU A 31 -37.99 -17.39 -25.46
CA LEU A 31 -38.78 -16.21 -25.62
C LEU A 31 -37.91 -14.94 -25.51
N LEU A 32 -37.08 -14.84 -24.45
CA LEU A 32 -36.14 -13.72 -24.24
C LEU A 32 -35.08 -13.63 -25.34
N ALA A 33 -34.48 -14.75 -25.73
CA ALA A 33 -33.49 -14.81 -26.81
C ALA A 33 -34.10 -14.42 -28.16
N GLY A 34 -35.36 -14.81 -28.40
CA GLY A 34 -36.13 -14.40 -29.58
C GLY A 34 -36.37 -12.88 -29.64
N LEU A 35 -36.73 -12.27 -28.51
CA LEU A 35 -36.90 -10.83 -28.39
C LEU A 35 -35.58 -10.07 -28.52
N ALA A 36 -34.51 -10.57 -27.90
CA ALA A 36 -33.16 -9.96 -28.02
C ALA A 36 -32.64 -9.98 -29.47
N ARG A 37 -32.99 -10.97 -30.27
CA ARG A 37 -32.68 -10.98 -31.71
C ARG A 37 -33.46 -9.94 -32.50
N LYS A 38 -34.72 -9.67 -32.14
CA LYS A 38 -35.55 -8.63 -32.76
C LYS A 38 -35.17 -7.23 -32.31
N HIS A 39 -34.69 -7.10 -31.10
CA HIS A 39 -34.27 -5.86 -30.47
C HIS A 39 -32.80 -5.97 -29.99
N PRO A 40 -31.80 -5.78 -30.88
CA PRO A 40 -30.37 -6.03 -30.55
C PRO A 40 -29.86 -5.20 -29.36
N SER A 41 -30.47 -4.03 -29.10
CA SER A 41 -30.15 -3.21 -27.93
C SER A 41 -30.43 -3.92 -26.59
N LEU A 42 -31.41 -4.84 -26.55
CA LEU A 42 -31.67 -5.64 -25.35
C LEU A 42 -30.54 -6.62 -25.03
N LEU A 43 -29.84 -7.14 -26.05
CA LEU A 43 -28.85 -8.18 -25.85
C LEU A 43 -27.74 -7.76 -24.84
N GLY A 44 -27.16 -6.58 -25.06
CA GLY A 44 -26.09 -6.05 -24.20
C GLY A 44 -26.56 -5.65 -22.80
N HIS A 45 -27.87 -5.40 -22.64
CA HIS A 45 -28.46 -5.05 -21.33
C HIS A 45 -28.85 -6.29 -20.52
N LEU A 46 -29.40 -7.31 -21.17
CA LEU A 46 -29.87 -8.54 -20.50
C LEU A 46 -28.78 -9.57 -20.27
N TYR A 47 -27.85 -9.72 -21.21
CA TYR A 47 -26.89 -10.81 -21.19
C TYR A 47 -25.44 -10.31 -21.06
N TYR A 48 -24.60 -11.15 -20.45
CA TYR A 48 -23.13 -11.02 -20.54
C TYR A 48 -22.63 -11.48 -21.90
N GLU A 49 -21.39 -11.16 -22.25
CA GLU A 49 -20.75 -11.60 -23.51
C GLU A 49 -20.70 -13.12 -23.66
N ASN A 50 -20.73 -13.86 -22.55
CA ASN A 50 -20.77 -15.33 -22.50
C ASN A 50 -22.17 -15.92 -22.73
N GLY A 51 -23.20 -15.07 -22.97
CA GLY A 51 -24.59 -15.48 -23.20
C GLY A 51 -25.40 -15.82 -21.95
N GLN A 52 -24.83 -15.61 -20.74
CA GLN A 52 -25.58 -15.79 -19.50
C GLN A 52 -26.44 -14.54 -19.18
N LEU A 53 -27.67 -14.78 -18.68
CA LEU A 53 -28.51 -13.69 -18.15
C LEU A 53 -27.80 -13.02 -16.97
N LYS A 54 -27.82 -11.69 -16.92
CA LYS A 54 -27.20 -10.94 -15.84
C LYS A 54 -27.93 -11.20 -14.52
N GLU A 55 -27.18 -11.46 -13.46
CA GLU A 55 -27.66 -11.91 -12.14
C GLU A 55 -28.62 -10.95 -11.43
N HIS A 56 -28.62 -9.67 -11.81
CA HIS A 56 -29.52 -8.67 -11.25
C HIS A 56 -30.92 -8.66 -11.87
N PHE A 57 -31.21 -9.52 -12.84
CA PHE A 57 -32.56 -9.74 -13.37
C PHE A 57 -33.20 -10.95 -12.72
N LEU A 58 -34.40 -10.75 -12.20
CA LEU A 58 -35.30 -11.81 -11.76
C LEU A 58 -36.40 -11.97 -12.79
N LEU A 59 -36.75 -13.20 -13.07
CA LEU A 59 -37.83 -13.53 -14.00
C LEU A 59 -38.99 -14.09 -13.19
N THR A 60 -40.19 -13.55 -13.43
CA THR A 60 -41.42 -14.08 -12.81
C THR A 60 -42.42 -14.48 -13.87
N HIS A 61 -43.16 -15.55 -13.58
CA HIS A 61 -44.26 -16.06 -14.37
C HIS A 61 -45.39 -16.44 -13.42
N LYS A 62 -46.60 -15.91 -13.64
CA LYS A 62 -47.79 -16.15 -12.79
C LYS A 62 -47.50 -15.87 -11.30
N GLY A 63 -46.71 -14.81 -11.01
CA GLY A 63 -46.37 -14.40 -9.64
C GLY A 63 -45.34 -15.24 -8.92
N SER A 64 -44.71 -16.22 -9.60
CA SER A 64 -43.62 -17.05 -9.05
C SER A 64 -42.33 -16.85 -9.80
N LEU A 65 -41.18 -16.96 -9.10
CA LEU A 65 -39.86 -16.94 -9.75
C LEU A 65 -39.70 -18.10 -10.72
N VAL A 66 -39.18 -17.82 -11.90
CA VAL A 66 -38.95 -18.82 -12.95
C VAL A 66 -37.52 -18.69 -13.51
N ASN A 67 -36.96 -19.85 -13.88
CA ASN A 67 -35.67 -19.92 -14.56
C ASN A 67 -35.86 -19.88 -16.09
N LEU A 68 -34.75 -19.76 -16.82
CA LEU A 68 -34.76 -19.75 -18.28
C LEU A 68 -35.36 -20.99 -18.91
N ASP A 69 -35.31 -22.13 -18.20
CA ASP A 69 -35.90 -23.42 -18.64
C ASP A 69 -37.41 -23.53 -18.38
N GLY A 70 -38.00 -22.53 -17.72
CA GLY A 70 -39.44 -22.50 -17.39
C GLY A 70 -40.31 -22.61 -18.64
N GLU A 71 -41.22 -23.62 -18.71
CA GLU A 71 -42.13 -23.82 -19.82
C GLU A 71 -43.23 -22.77 -19.85
N LEU A 72 -43.59 -22.35 -21.05
CA LEU A 72 -44.60 -21.32 -21.30
C LEU A 72 -45.67 -21.81 -22.24
N SER A 73 -46.92 -21.50 -21.90
CA SER A 73 -48.10 -21.71 -22.72
C SER A 73 -48.53 -20.44 -23.48
N ASP A 74 -49.35 -20.59 -24.50
CA ASP A 74 -49.87 -19.42 -25.23
C ASP A 74 -50.70 -18.51 -24.31
N GLY A 75 -50.44 -17.22 -24.44
CA GLY A 75 -51.01 -16.17 -23.61
C GLY A 75 -50.29 -15.92 -22.28
N ASP A 76 -49.23 -16.65 -21.99
CA ASP A 76 -48.44 -16.44 -20.77
C ASP A 76 -47.66 -15.10 -20.80
N GLU A 77 -47.58 -14.49 -19.64
CA GLU A 77 -46.78 -13.27 -19.40
C GLU A 77 -45.59 -13.59 -18.51
N VAL A 78 -44.42 -13.13 -18.93
CA VAL A 78 -43.15 -13.19 -18.15
C VAL A 78 -42.77 -11.75 -17.79
N GLU A 79 -42.54 -11.48 -16.53
CA GLU A 79 -42.10 -10.18 -16.08
C GLU A 79 -40.58 -10.25 -15.76
N VAL A 80 -39.83 -9.34 -16.36
CA VAL A 80 -38.40 -9.12 -16.06
C VAL A 80 -38.35 -8.06 -14.98
N MET A 81 -37.96 -8.46 -13.78
CA MET A 81 -37.77 -7.57 -12.64
C MET A 81 -36.29 -7.28 -12.47
N LEU A 82 -35.96 -6.03 -12.14
CA LEU A 82 -34.66 -5.74 -11.56
C LEU A 82 -34.68 -6.21 -10.11
N ALA A 83 -33.69 -6.97 -9.69
CA ALA A 83 -33.45 -7.17 -8.27
C ALA A 83 -33.20 -5.79 -7.63
N THR A 84 -34.25 -5.20 -7.11
CA THR A 84 -34.13 -4.04 -6.22
C THR A 84 -33.64 -4.62 -4.90
N SER A 85 -32.37 -4.39 -4.57
CA SER A 85 -31.92 -4.51 -3.19
C SER A 85 -32.82 -3.57 -2.39
N GLY A 86 -33.76 -4.17 -1.64
CA GLY A 86 -34.56 -3.43 -0.68
C GLY A 86 -33.60 -2.62 0.19
N GLY A 87 -33.81 -1.33 0.28
CA GLY A 87 -32.90 -0.35 0.82
C GLY A 87 -32.07 -0.85 2.00
N SER A 88 -30.88 -1.32 1.74
CA SER A 88 -29.75 -1.02 2.58
C SER A 88 -29.58 0.50 2.41
N GLY A 89 -29.50 1.25 3.50
CA GLY A 89 -29.43 2.72 3.47
C GLY A 89 -28.17 3.26 2.81
N VAL A 90 -27.96 2.89 1.54
CA VAL A 90 -26.87 3.36 0.70
C VAL A 90 -27.25 4.73 0.21
N GLU A 91 -26.68 5.73 0.79
CA GLU A 91 -26.84 7.12 0.41
C GLU A 91 -26.46 7.29 -1.07
N ALA A 92 -27.40 7.66 -1.91
CA ALA A 92 -27.17 7.92 -3.32
C ALA A 92 -26.18 9.08 -3.48
N LEU A 93 -25.51 9.17 -4.64
CA LEU A 93 -24.69 10.35 -4.96
C LEU A 93 -25.58 11.59 -4.99
N SER A 94 -25.19 12.65 -4.28
CA SER A 94 -25.87 13.95 -4.39
C SER A 94 -25.61 14.58 -5.78
N ASP A 95 -26.37 15.62 -6.13
CA ASP A 95 -26.17 16.31 -7.41
C ASP A 95 -24.79 16.97 -7.48
N GLU A 96 -24.28 17.49 -6.36
CA GLU A 96 -22.93 18.04 -6.25
C GLU A 96 -21.86 16.96 -6.42
N GLU A 97 -22.06 15.78 -5.85
CA GLU A 97 -21.16 14.63 -6.04
C GLU A 97 -21.20 14.16 -7.51
N VAL A 98 -22.36 14.10 -8.13
CA VAL A 98 -22.49 13.78 -9.56
C VAL A 98 -21.74 14.79 -10.43
N GLN A 99 -21.87 16.07 -10.15
CA GLN A 99 -21.16 17.13 -10.85
C GLN A 99 -19.64 16.99 -10.64
N ARG A 100 -19.20 16.72 -9.41
CA ARG A 100 -17.80 16.53 -9.05
C ARG A 100 -17.19 15.35 -9.77
N TYR A 101 -17.87 14.21 -9.79
CA TYR A 101 -17.35 12.96 -10.35
C TYR A 101 -17.79 12.71 -11.80
N VAL A 102 -18.29 13.72 -12.49
CA VAL A 102 -18.82 13.56 -13.88
C VAL A 102 -17.79 12.91 -14.80
N ARG A 103 -16.48 13.20 -14.63
CA ARG A 103 -15.40 12.61 -15.43
C ARG A 103 -15.22 11.11 -15.19
N HIS A 104 -15.49 10.63 -13.99
CA HIS A 104 -15.54 9.19 -13.68
C HIS A 104 -16.83 8.57 -14.22
N ILE A 105 -17.97 9.21 -13.97
CA ILE A 105 -19.29 8.70 -14.34
C ILE A 105 -19.42 8.54 -15.87
N THR A 106 -18.74 9.36 -16.66
CA THR A 106 -18.78 9.27 -18.12
C THR A 106 -17.83 8.22 -18.70
N LEU A 107 -16.94 7.62 -17.87
CA LEU A 107 -16.04 6.58 -18.36
C LEU A 107 -16.81 5.25 -18.56
N PRO A 108 -16.65 4.59 -19.74
CA PRO A 108 -17.12 3.23 -19.94
C PRO A 108 -16.57 2.28 -18.86
N GLY A 109 -17.45 1.48 -18.25
CA GLY A 109 -17.07 0.54 -17.19
C GLY A 109 -17.03 1.11 -15.78
N VAL A 110 -17.02 2.44 -15.59
CA VAL A 110 -17.20 3.09 -14.27
C VAL A 110 -18.67 3.44 -14.09
N GLY A 111 -19.19 4.42 -14.84
CA GLY A 111 -20.56 4.86 -14.71
C GLY A 111 -20.93 5.38 -13.32
N ARG A 112 -22.23 5.59 -13.10
CA ARG A 112 -22.75 5.95 -11.76
C ARG A 112 -22.53 4.80 -10.76
N GLU A 113 -22.66 3.57 -11.19
CA GLU A 113 -22.51 2.39 -10.35
C GLU A 113 -21.08 2.24 -9.81
N GLY A 114 -20.07 2.40 -10.66
CA GLY A 114 -18.67 2.39 -10.21
C GLY A 114 -18.37 3.52 -9.24
N GLN A 115 -18.89 4.73 -9.47
CA GLN A 115 -18.74 5.83 -8.52
C GLN A 115 -19.47 5.58 -7.21
N GLN A 116 -20.63 4.90 -7.25
CA GLN A 116 -21.35 4.49 -6.06
C GLN A 116 -20.54 3.45 -5.25
N ARG A 117 -19.88 2.50 -5.91
CA ARG A 117 -18.96 1.54 -5.25
C ARG A 117 -17.81 2.26 -4.57
N LEU A 118 -17.22 3.28 -5.19
CA LEU A 118 -16.19 4.10 -4.56
C LEU A 118 -16.70 4.82 -3.31
N LYS A 119 -17.90 5.44 -3.39
CA LYS A 119 -18.53 6.11 -2.24
C LYS A 119 -18.78 5.15 -1.06
N GLN A 120 -19.11 3.90 -1.32
CA GLN A 120 -19.35 2.89 -0.29
C GLN A 120 -18.07 2.29 0.26
N ALA A 121 -16.98 2.34 -0.50
CA ALA A 121 -15.74 1.67 -0.18
C ALA A 121 -15.04 2.29 1.04
N ARG A 122 -14.40 1.41 1.81
CA ARG A 122 -13.59 1.73 2.98
C ARG A 122 -12.15 1.29 2.72
N VAL A 123 -11.22 2.23 2.59
CA VAL A 123 -9.80 1.96 2.31
C VAL A 123 -8.95 2.33 3.51
N LEU A 124 -8.07 1.43 3.94
CA LEU A 124 -7.08 1.70 4.98
C LEU A 124 -5.73 1.99 4.32
N ILE A 125 -5.17 3.16 4.58
CA ILE A 125 -3.82 3.54 4.16
C ILE A 125 -2.89 3.45 5.38
N ILE A 126 -1.91 2.56 5.32
CA ILE A 126 -0.92 2.38 6.39
C ILE A 126 0.36 3.12 5.97
N GLY A 127 0.67 4.20 6.68
CA GLY A 127 1.74 5.13 6.34
C GLY A 127 1.26 6.26 5.42
N THR A 128 1.32 7.50 5.91
CA THR A 128 1.03 8.74 5.15
C THR A 128 2.30 9.43 4.66
N GLY A 129 3.37 8.63 4.52
CA GLY A 129 4.68 9.03 4.02
C GLY A 129 4.72 9.26 2.50
N GLY A 130 5.86 8.97 1.88
CA GLY A 130 6.07 9.21 0.44
C GLY A 130 5.07 8.50 -0.47
N LEU A 131 4.82 7.21 -0.23
CA LEU A 131 3.87 6.40 -1.01
C LEU A 131 2.41 6.73 -0.66
N GLY A 132 2.11 6.86 0.64
CA GLY A 132 0.76 7.18 1.09
C GLY A 132 0.30 8.58 0.69
N SER A 133 1.18 9.56 0.59
CA SER A 133 0.84 10.95 0.23
C SER A 133 0.05 11.08 -1.07
N PRO A 134 0.54 10.62 -2.22
CA PRO A 134 -0.23 10.69 -3.46
C PRO A 134 -1.48 9.80 -3.41
N ALA A 135 -1.41 8.64 -2.77
CA ALA A 135 -2.56 7.76 -2.62
C ALA A 135 -3.69 8.43 -1.82
N CYS A 136 -3.38 9.10 -0.70
CA CYS A 136 -4.35 9.89 0.07
C CYS A 136 -5.08 10.92 -0.80
N LEU A 137 -4.32 11.70 -1.57
CA LEU A 137 -4.89 12.76 -2.40
C LEU A 137 -5.79 12.21 -3.50
N TYR A 138 -5.34 11.20 -4.23
CA TYR A 138 -6.08 10.70 -5.39
C TYR A 138 -7.25 9.79 -5.01
N LEU A 139 -7.18 9.02 -3.93
CA LEU A 139 -8.33 8.27 -3.42
C LEU A 139 -9.40 9.21 -2.84
N ALA A 140 -8.99 10.28 -2.15
CA ALA A 140 -9.89 11.33 -1.71
C ALA A 140 -10.57 12.03 -2.89
N ALA A 141 -9.79 12.45 -3.90
CA ALA A 141 -10.31 13.08 -5.12
C ALA A 141 -11.25 12.16 -5.91
N ALA A 142 -10.95 10.84 -5.93
CA ALA A 142 -11.79 9.84 -6.59
C ALA A 142 -13.12 9.59 -5.87
N GLY A 143 -13.26 10.04 -4.62
CA GLY A 143 -14.50 9.88 -3.85
C GLY A 143 -14.64 8.50 -3.20
N VAL A 144 -13.54 7.92 -2.71
CA VAL A 144 -13.60 6.78 -1.79
C VAL A 144 -14.24 7.24 -0.49
N GLY A 145 -15.37 6.63 -0.13
CA GLY A 145 -16.27 7.19 0.90
C GLY A 145 -15.64 7.24 2.29
N THR A 146 -14.90 6.20 2.71
CA THR A 146 -14.17 6.21 3.98
C THR A 146 -12.72 5.86 3.76
N ILE A 147 -11.81 6.72 4.24
CA ILE A 147 -10.37 6.48 4.19
C ILE A 147 -9.79 6.50 5.60
N GLY A 148 -9.30 5.35 6.08
CA GLY A 148 -8.56 5.25 7.33
C GLY A 148 -7.08 5.55 7.11
N LEU A 149 -6.48 6.33 7.99
CA LEU A 149 -5.06 6.69 7.95
C LEU A 149 -4.36 6.18 9.21
N VAL A 150 -3.31 5.39 9.05
CA VAL A 150 -2.48 4.91 10.17
C VAL A 150 -1.07 5.47 10.03
N ASP A 151 -0.66 6.28 10.98
CA ASP A 151 0.72 6.79 11.07
C ASP A 151 0.93 7.37 12.48
N PHE A 152 2.09 7.14 13.07
CA PHE A 152 2.42 7.63 14.42
C PHE A 152 3.37 8.84 14.41
N ASP A 153 3.92 9.18 13.26
CA ASP A 153 4.90 10.24 13.08
C ASP A 153 4.29 11.65 13.07
N VAL A 154 5.16 12.63 13.16
CA VAL A 154 4.86 14.04 12.92
C VAL A 154 5.49 14.52 11.60
N VAL A 155 4.96 15.59 11.06
CA VAL A 155 5.48 16.21 9.84
C VAL A 155 6.80 16.92 10.13
N GLU A 156 7.84 16.54 9.40
CA GLU A 156 9.16 17.16 9.46
C GLU A 156 9.53 17.85 8.14
N SER A 157 10.39 18.86 8.19
CA SER A 157 10.83 19.60 7.00
C SER A 157 11.48 18.68 5.95
N SER A 158 12.27 17.69 6.39
CA SER A 158 12.90 16.68 5.54
C SER A 158 11.91 15.78 4.80
N ASN A 159 10.64 15.74 5.25
CA ASN A 159 9.60 14.96 4.61
C ASN A 159 9.02 15.64 3.37
N LEU A 160 8.97 16.99 3.36
CA LEU A 160 8.21 17.78 2.38
C LEU A 160 8.70 17.62 0.95
N GLN A 161 9.95 17.18 0.73
CA GLN A 161 10.48 16.91 -0.61
C GLN A 161 9.81 15.74 -1.34
N ARG A 162 9.03 14.86 -0.60
CA ARG A 162 8.37 13.68 -1.16
C ARG A 162 6.99 13.37 -0.59
N GLN A 163 6.61 13.94 0.54
CA GLN A 163 5.34 13.69 1.22
C GLN A 163 4.36 14.82 0.97
N VAL A 164 3.90 14.91 -0.29
CA VAL A 164 3.16 16.07 -0.84
C VAL A 164 1.75 16.29 -0.27
N VAL A 165 1.21 15.37 0.52
CA VAL A 165 -0.05 15.58 1.26
C VAL A 165 0.15 16.56 2.42
N HIS A 166 1.38 16.67 2.93
CA HIS A 166 1.76 17.61 3.98
C HIS A 166 2.26 18.93 3.40
N GLY A 167 2.30 19.95 4.21
CA GLY A 167 2.79 21.26 3.82
C GLY A 167 3.56 21.96 4.93
N TYR A 168 4.25 23.05 4.59
CA TYR A 168 5.03 23.85 5.55
C TYR A 168 4.17 24.33 6.73
N SER A 169 2.89 24.63 6.48
CA SER A 169 1.93 25.08 7.51
C SER A 169 1.54 24.00 8.53
N THR A 170 1.92 22.73 8.26
CA THR A 170 1.61 21.58 9.14
C THR A 170 2.85 20.96 9.78
N LEU A 171 4.01 21.65 9.73
CA LEU A 171 5.22 21.18 10.42
C LEU A 171 4.96 20.97 11.92
N GLY A 172 5.41 19.82 12.44
CA GLY A 172 5.19 19.40 13.83
C GLY A 172 3.80 18.79 14.11
N MET A 173 2.85 18.89 13.17
CA MET A 173 1.54 18.26 13.30
C MET A 173 1.65 16.74 13.11
N PRO A 174 0.82 15.90 13.80
CA PRO A 174 0.72 14.49 13.46
C PRO A 174 0.41 14.29 11.98
N LYS A 175 1.13 13.36 11.32
CA LYS A 175 0.98 13.14 9.87
C LYS A 175 -0.46 12.80 9.47
N VAL A 176 -1.14 11.96 10.25
CA VAL A 176 -2.54 11.59 9.97
C VAL A 176 -3.50 12.78 10.01
N GLU A 177 -3.30 13.72 10.94
CA GLU A 177 -4.12 14.93 11.05
C GLU A 177 -3.84 15.92 9.91
N SER A 178 -2.54 16.10 9.56
CA SER A 178 -2.13 16.90 8.43
C SER A 178 -2.73 16.38 7.11
N ALA A 179 -2.67 15.05 6.90
CA ALA A 179 -3.25 14.40 5.72
C ALA A 179 -4.79 14.53 5.72
N GLN A 180 -5.45 14.27 6.85
CA GLN A 180 -6.91 14.42 6.98
C GLN A 180 -7.36 15.84 6.57
N ARG A 181 -6.71 16.87 7.12
CA ARG A 181 -7.03 18.27 6.80
C ARG A 181 -6.92 18.54 5.29
N ARG A 182 -5.86 18.03 4.65
CA ARG A 182 -5.64 18.23 3.22
C ARG A 182 -6.64 17.46 2.35
N MET A 183 -6.99 16.24 2.75
CA MET A 183 -7.97 15.41 2.04
C MET A 183 -9.38 15.97 2.13
N GLN A 184 -9.79 16.48 3.30
CA GLN A 184 -11.10 17.12 3.50
C GLN A 184 -11.22 18.46 2.77
N ASP A 185 -10.14 19.25 2.69
CA ASP A 185 -10.09 20.45 1.85
C ASP A 185 -10.25 20.10 0.36
N LEU A 186 -9.63 18.98 -0.07
CA LEU A 186 -9.75 18.49 -1.44
C LEU A 186 -11.15 17.92 -1.73
N ASN A 187 -11.76 17.17 -0.81
CA ASN A 187 -13.04 16.52 -0.99
C ASN A 187 -13.85 16.47 0.31
N PRO A 188 -14.88 17.33 0.47
CA PRO A 188 -15.70 17.37 1.69
C PRO A 188 -16.74 16.23 1.79
N TYR A 189 -16.92 15.41 0.75
CA TYR A 189 -17.93 14.34 0.70
C TYR A 189 -17.40 12.99 1.18
N ILE A 190 -16.15 12.93 1.69
CA ILE A 190 -15.53 11.71 2.20
C ILE A 190 -15.34 11.78 3.71
N GLU A 191 -15.33 10.63 4.34
CA GLU A 191 -14.94 10.46 5.73
C GLU A 191 -13.47 10.09 5.81
N VAL A 192 -12.66 10.81 6.62
CA VAL A 192 -11.27 10.46 6.90
C VAL A 192 -11.12 10.14 8.37
N VAL A 193 -10.78 8.89 8.69
CA VAL A 193 -10.59 8.37 10.05
C VAL A 193 -9.10 8.29 10.35
N THR A 194 -8.66 8.93 11.43
CA THR A 194 -7.24 8.96 11.80
C THR A 194 -6.92 7.99 12.93
N HIS A 195 -5.83 7.23 12.77
CA HIS A 195 -5.30 6.30 13.74
C HIS A 195 -3.84 6.68 14.05
N ARG A 196 -3.64 7.44 15.12
CA ARG A 196 -2.33 7.97 15.53
C ARG A 196 -1.57 6.95 16.40
N TYR A 197 -1.27 5.80 15.83
CA TYR A 197 -0.48 4.76 16.46
C TYR A 197 0.21 3.87 15.41
N ALA A 198 1.23 3.14 15.83
CA ALA A 198 1.84 2.13 14.99
C ALA A 198 0.92 0.92 14.87
N ILE A 199 0.81 0.36 13.66
CA ILE A 199 0.15 -0.93 13.50
C ILE A 199 1.05 -2.04 14.04
N ASP A 200 0.47 -2.91 14.88
CA ASP A 200 1.15 -4.01 15.54
C ASP A 200 0.29 -5.28 15.58
N ALA A 201 0.81 -6.33 16.19
CA ALA A 201 0.14 -7.63 16.27
C ALA A 201 -1.18 -7.61 17.04
N ASP A 202 -1.36 -6.67 17.95
CA ASP A 202 -2.52 -6.60 18.83
C ASP A 202 -3.66 -5.82 18.19
N ASN A 203 -3.35 -4.79 17.38
CA ASN A 203 -4.35 -3.91 16.77
C ASN A 203 -4.64 -4.21 15.29
N ALA A 204 -3.72 -4.86 14.54
CA ALA A 204 -3.82 -5.01 13.09
C ALA A 204 -5.11 -5.72 12.64
N GLN A 205 -5.52 -6.80 13.31
CA GLN A 205 -6.68 -7.58 12.90
C GLN A 205 -7.98 -6.78 13.05
N SER A 206 -8.21 -6.18 14.22
CA SER A 206 -9.43 -5.40 14.49
C SER A 206 -9.53 -4.17 13.58
N LEU A 207 -8.39 -3.54 13.28
CA LEU A 207 -8.34 -2.40 12.40
C LEU A 207 -8.63 -2.78 10.94
N ILE A 208 -7.88 -3.72 10.38
CA ILE A 208 -7.99 -4.14 8.96
C ILE A 208 -9.37 -4.73 8.65
N GLN A 209 -9.98 -5.44 9.61
CA GLN A 209 -11.31 -6.04 9.43
C GLN A 209 -12.37 -5.01 9.03
N SER A 210 -12.25 -3.76 9.50
CA SER A 210 -13.22 -2.67 9.27
C SER A 210 -13.12 -2.02 7.89
N TYR A 211 -12.19 -2.45 7.04
CA TYR A 211 -11.95 -1.89 5.71
C TYR A 211 -12.06 -2.97 4.62
N ASP A 212 -12.36 -2.53 3.40
CA ASP A 212 -12.51 -3.42 2.24
C ASP A 212 -11.19 -3.71 1.55
N LEU A 213 -10.26 -2.75 1.60
CA LEU A 213 -8.97 -2.79 0.94
C LEU A 213 -7.91 -2.09 1.82
N VAL A 214 -6.70 -2.64 1.82
CA VAL A 214 -5.54 -2.05 2.49
C VAL A 214 -4.52 -1.57 1.45
N LEU A 215 -3.98 -0.37 1.63
CA LEU A 215 -2.88 0.19 0.86
C LEU A 215 -1.65 0.29 1.76
N ASP A 216 -0.59 -0.41 1.39
CA ASP A 216 0.69 -0.41 2.11
C ASP A 216 1.58 0.75 1.63
N GLY A 217 1.68 1.78 2.45
CA GLY A 217 2.59 2.92 2.28
C GLY A 217 3.79 2.87 3.22
N THR A 218 4.08 1.71 3.84
CA THR A 218 5.14 1.54 4.82
C THR A 218 6.52 1.33 4.17
N ASP A 219 7.56 1.65 4.93
CA ASP A 219 8.96 1.53 4.51
C ASP A 219 9.75 0.46 5.29
N ASN A 220 9.06 -0.36 6.10
CA ASN A 220 9.70 -1.40 6.89
C ASN A 220 9.11 -2.79 6.65
N PHE A 221 9.96 -3.80 6.65
CA PHE A 221 9.56 -5.17 6.34
C PHE A 221 8.68 -5.80 7.43
N ALA A 222 8.93 -5.53 8.71
CA ALA A 222 8.16 -6.13 9.81
C ALA A 222 6.67 -5.79 9.71
N THR A 223 6.34 -4.52 9.53
CA THR A 223 4.96 -4.06 9.31
C THR A 223 4.37 -4.68 8.04
N ARG A 224 5.14 -4.76 6.96
CA ARG A 224 4.69 -5.32 5.68
C ARG A 224 4.30 -6.79 5.78
N TYR A 225 5.12 -7.62 6.44
CA TYR A 225 4.80 -9.03 6.68
C TYR A 225 3.59 -9.20 7.59
N LEU A 226 3.46 -8.40 8.65
CA LEU A 226 2.30 -8.38 9.54
C LEU A 226 1.01 -8.06 8.76
N VAL A 227 1.00 -6.94 8.04
CA VAL A 227 -0.17 -6.47 7.28
C VAL A 227 -0.56 -7.51 6.23
N ASN A 228 0.41 -8.08 5.49
CA ASN A 228 0.15 -9.15 4.53
C ASN A 228 -0.49 -10.38 5.19
N ALA A 229 0.04 -10.83 6.33
CA ALA A 229 -0.49 -12.02 7.02
C ALA A 229 -1.92 -11.80 7.50
N VAL A 230 -2.23 -10.63 8.05
CA VAL A 230 -3.59 -10.28 8.48
C VAL A 230 -4.52 -10.12 7.28
N CYS A 231 -4.11 -9.46 6.21
CA CYS A 231 -4.89 -9.33 4.98
C CYS A 231 -5.20 -10.71 4.36
N ALA A 232 -4.21 -11.60 4.30
CA ALA A 232 -4.40 -12.97 3.79
C ALA A 232 -5.41 -13.76 4.63
N LYS A 233 -5.32 -13.66 5.97
CA LYS A 233 -6.26 -14.31 6.90
C LYS A 233 -7.68 -13.78 6.76
N LEU A 234 -7.85 -12.48 6.56
CA LEU A 234 -9.16 -11.82 6.47
C LEU A 234 -9.71 -11.80 5.02
N GLY A 235 -8.96 -12.30 4.04
CA GLY A 235 -9.34 -12.24 2.63
C GLY A 235 -9.40 -10.81 2.09
N LYS A 236 -8.63 -9.87 2.66
CA LYS A 236 -8.62 -8.46 2.24
C LYS A 236 -7.55 -8.22 1.18
N PRO A 237 -7.89 -7.54 0.06
CA PRO A 237 -6.91 -7.10 -0.92
C PRO A 237 -5.88 -6.16 -0.28
N LEU A 238 -4.60 -6.37 -0.64
CA LEU A 238 -3.48 -5.54 -0.20
C LEU A 238 -2.80 -4.93 -1.42
N VAL A 239 -2.89 -3.62 -1.57
CA VAL A 239 -2.20 -2.87 -2.62
C VAL A 239 -0.82 -2.47 -2.12
N PHE A 240 0.18 -3.06 -2.73
CA PHE A 240 1.58 -2.94 -2.33
C PHE A 240 2.34 -1.90 -3.16
N GLY A 241 3.21 -1.15 -2.50
CA GLY A 241 4.23 -0.31 -3.11
C GLY A 241 5.55 -0.38 -2.35
N ALA A 242 6.65 -0.28 -3.06
CA ALA A 242 7.98 -0.15 -2.48
C ALA A 242 8.86 0.72 -3.38
N ILE A 243 9.81 1.42 -2.76
CA ILE A 243 10.77 2.27 -3.47
C ILE A 243 12.15 2.12 -2.84
N TYR A 244 13.17 2.22 -3.66
CA TYR A 244 14.55 2.28 -3.24
C TYR A 244 15.38 3.07 -4.26
N ARG A 245 16.02 4.16 -3.83
CA ARG A 245 16.83 5.04 -4.68
C ARG A 245 16.07 5.53 -5.92
N PHE A 246 16.24 4.86 -7.07
CA PHE A 246 15.62 5.16 -8.35
C PHE A 246 14.66 4.07 -8.84
N GLU A 247 14.49 3.00 -8.06
CA GLU A 247 13.62 1.88 -8.43
C GLU A 247 12.33 1.88 -7.59
N GLY A 248 11.23 1.54 -8.24
CA GLY A 248 9.93 1.39 -7.61
C GLY A 248 9.27 0.06 -7.98
N GLN A 249 8.40 -0.41 -7.10
CA GLN A 249 7.65 -1.65 -7.27
C GLN A 249 6.20 -1.45 -6.88
N ALA A 250 5.27 -2.09 -7.59
CA ALA A 250 3.85 -2.13 -7.25
C ALA A 250 3.25 -3.50 -7.58
N SER A 251 2.30 -3.95 -6.77
CA SER A 251 1.54 -5.19 -6.97
C SER A 251 0.23 -5.14 -6.19
N VAL A 252 -0.65 -6.10 -6.43
CA VAL A 252 -1.85 -6.35 -5.62
C VAL A 252 -1.79 -7.79 -5.10
N PHE A 253 -1.95 -7.95 -3.80
CA PHE A 253 -1.94 -9.23 -3.13
C PHE A 253 -3.32 -9.58 -2.57
N ASN A 254 -3.60 -10.86 -2.39
CA ASN A 254 -4.82 -11.41 -1.79
C ASN A 254 -6.14 -11.04 -2.52
N LEU A 255 -6.08 -10.46 -3.72
CA LEU A 255 -7.28 -10.14 -4.49
C LEU A 255 -7.87 -11.44 -5.07
N GLU A 256 -9.16 -11.72 -4.79
CA GLU A 256 -9.92 -12.86 -5.31
C GLU A 256 -9.19 -14.22 -5.19
N GLY A 257 -8.56 -14.45 -4.02
CA GLY A 257 -7.80 -15.68 -3.77
C GLY A 257 -6.43 -15.73 -4.46
N GLY A 258 -5.98 -14.65 -5.05
CA GLY A 258 -4.65 -14.50 -5.65
C GLY A 258 -3.50 -14.67 -4.65
N PRO A 259 -2.25 -14.59 -5.14
CA PRO A 259 -1.06 -14.74 -4.30
C PRO A 259 -0.93 -13.60 -3.28
N CYS A 260 -0.32 -13.90 -2.15
CA CYS A 260 0.03 -12.92 -1.12
C CYS A 260 1.49 -12.44 -1.27
N TYR A 261 1.88 -11.44 -0.48
CA TYR A 261 3.25 -10.91 -0.47
C TYR A 261 4.30 -12.01 -0.19
N GLN A 262 4.02 -12.94 0.74
CA GLN A 262 4.94 -14.05 1.06
C GLN A 262 4.98 -15.14 -0.03
N CYS A 263 4.07 -15.18 -0.98
CA CYS A 263 4.24 -16.02 -2.16
C CYS A 263 5.40 -15.56 -3.04
N LEU A 264 5.62 -14.24 -3.10
CA LEU A 264 6.70 -13.62 -3.87
C LEU A 264 8.00 -13.49 -3.04
N PHE A 265 7.88 -13.09 -1.77
CA PHE A 265 8.98 -12.88 -0.84
C PHE A 265 8.82 -13.81 0.38
N PRO A 266 9.21 -15.09 0.27
CA PRO A 266 8.95 -16.08 1.32
C PRO A 266 9.60 -15.77 2.66
N ASN A 267 10.81 -15.22 2.62
CA ASN A 267 11.63 -14.91 3.78
C ASN A 267 11.85 -13.41 3.91
N ASN A 268 11.79 -12.92 5.14
CA ASN A 268 12.21 -11.56 5.43
C ASN A 268 13.72 -11.43 5.17
N PRO A 269 14.16 -10.43 4.40
CA PRO A 269 15.57 -10.21 4.21
C PRO A 269 16.25 -9.94 5.56
N PRO A 270 17.46 -10.46 5.78
CA PRO A 270 18.20 -10.14 6.99
C PRO A 270 18.42 -8.63 7.09
N PRO A 271 18.46 -8.06 8.31
CA PRO A 271 18.57 -6.62 8.52
C PRO A 271 19.73 -5.95 7.77
N GLU A 272 20.80 -6.70 7.50
CA GLU A 272 21.96 -6.22 6.75
C GLU A 272 21.65 -5.95 5.27
N MET A 273 20.69 -6.68 4.72
CA MET A 273 20.26 -6.58 3.31
C MET A 273 19.01 -5.72 3.11
N ALA A 274 18.53 -5.11 4.19
CA ALA A 274 17.32 -4.30 4.21
C ALA A 274 17.62 -2.84 4.61
N PRO A 275 18.36 -2.08 3.80
CA PRO A 275 18.62 -0.68 4.11
C PRO A 275 17.29 0.08 4.16
N SER A 276 17.10 0.91 5.19
CA SER A 276 15.96 1.81 5.27
C SER A 276 16.02 2.84 4.14
N CYS A 277 14.87 3.31 3.68
CA CYS A 277 14.79 4.40 2.70
C CYS A 277 15.53 5.67 3.18
N ASN A 278 15.62 5.87 4.49
CA ASN A 278 16.36 7.00 5.09
C ASN A 278 17.89 6.86 4.93
N ALA A 279 18.41 5.64 4.82
CA ALA A 279 19.85 5.41 4.67
C ALA A 279 20.33 5.43 3.21
N GLY A 280 19.44 5.12 2.24
CA GLY A 280 19.82 5.01 0.84
C GLY A 280 19.50 6.22 -0.03
N GLY A 281 18.75 7.20 0.49
CA GLY A 281 18.16 8.28 -0.29
C GLY A 281 17.07 7.80 -1.26
N VAL A 282 16.25 8.73 -1.74
CA VAL A 282 15.23 8.48 -2.76
C VAL A 282 14.95 9.76 -3.54
N ILE A 283 14.85 9.64 -4.85
CA ILE A 283 14.39 10.77 -5.67
C ILE A 283 12.92 11.08 -5.35
N GLY A 284 12.62 12.32 -4.95
CA GLY A 284 11.34 12.69 -4.36
C GLY A 284 10.09 12.45 -5.22
N VAL A 285 10.22 12.40 -6.53
CA VAL A 285 9.11 12.11 -7.46
C VAL A 285 8.77 10.62 -7.56
N LEU A 286 9.70 9.73 -7.23
CA LEU A 286 9.49 8.28 -7.35
C LEU A 286 8.35 7.75 -6.49
N PRO A 287 8.24 8.09 -5.18
CA PRO A 287 7.08 7.68 -4.40
C PRO A 287 5.77 8.25 -4.94
N GLY A 288 5.81 9.42 -5.62
CA GLY A 288 4.67 9.96 -6.37
C GLY A 288 4.18 9.00 -7.44
N VAL A 289 5.09 8.51 -8.31
CA VAL A 289 4.76 7.56 -9.37
C VAL A 289 4.18 6.26 -8.80
N ILE A 290 4.87 5.65 -7.84
CA ILE A 290 4.45 4.35 -7.27
C ILE A 290 3.16 4.47 -6.47
N GLY A 291 3.00 5.52 -5.65
CA GLY A 291 1.75 5.74 -4.90
C GLY A 291 0.55 6.02 -5.79
N LEU A 292 0.75 6.63 -6.97
CA LEU A 292 -0.31 6.78 -7.99
C LEU A 292 -0.66 5.44 -8.65
N LEU A 293 0.32 4.57 -8.90
CA LEU A 293 0.05 3.20 -9.36
C LEU A 293 -0.73 2.42 -8.30
N GLN A 294 -0.38 2.58 -7.01
CA GLN A 294 -1.16 1.98 -5.91
C GLN A 294 -2.60 2.52 -5.88
N ALA A 295 -2.80 3.84 -5.97
CA ALA A 295 -4.13 4.43 -6.01
C ALA A 295 -4.94 3.94 -7.22
N THR A 296 -4.30 3.80 -8.39
CA THR A 296 -4.93 3.25 -9.60
C THR A 296 -5.39 1.80 -9.39
N GLU A 297 -4.54 0.94 -8.84
CA GLU A 297 -4.90 -0.45 -8.54
C GLU A 297 -6.00 -0.54 -7.48
N ALA A 298 -5.99 0.34 -6.47
CA ALA A 298 -7.06 0.41 -5.47
C ALA A 298 -8.41 0.75 -6.12
N VAL A 299 -8.47 1.79 -6.96
CA VAL A 299 -9.69 2.15 -7.69
C VAL A 299 -10.15 1.00 -8.60
N LYS A 300 -9.23 0.37 -9.34
CA LYS A 300 -9.56 -0.78 -10.21
C LYS A 300 -10.15 -1.94 -9.40
N ALA A 301 -9.55 -2.28 -8.27
CA ALA A 301 -10.03 -3.36 -7.41
C ALA A 301 -11.42 -3.07 -6.83
N LEU A 302 -11.67 -1.83 -6.40
CA LEU A 302 -12.94 -1.41 -5.80
C LEU A 302 -14.09 -1.35 -6.83
N VAL A 303 -13.80 -0.91 -8.05
CA VAL A 303 -14.79 -0.77 -9.11
C VAL A 303 -14.95 -2.05 -9.93
N GLY A 304 -13.94 -2.94 -9.93
CA GLY A 304 -13.92 -4.13 -10.76
C GLY A 304 -13.48 -3.86 -12.20
N LEU A 305 -12.44 -3.03 -12.41
CA LEU A 305 -12.00 -2.58 -13.72
C LEU A 305 -10.73 -3.26 -14.19
N GLY A 306 -10.71 -3.63 -15.47
CA GLY A 306 -9.51 -4.04 -16.18
C GLY A 306 -8.82 -5.26 -15.58
N LYS A 307 -7.50 -5.37 -15.77
CA LYS A 307 -6.67 -6.44 -15.19
C LYS A 307 -5.86 -5.90 -14.02
N SER A 308 -6.07 -6.43 -12.84
CA SER A 308 -5.28 -6.11 -11.65
C SER A 308 -3.82 -6.57 -11.77
N LEU A 309 -2.93 -5.98 -10.98
CA LEU A 309 -1.56 -6.47 -10.75
C LEU A 309 -1.50 -7.71 -9.83
N SER A 310 -2.61 -8.39 -9.55
CA SER A 310 -2.59 -9.66 -8.82
C SER A 310 -1.82 -10.72 -9.61
N GLY A 311 -0.81 -11.34 -8.96
CA GLY A 311 0.12 -12.27 -9.61
C GLY A 311 1.14 -11.63 -10.54
N ARG A 312 1.26 -10.29 -10.53
CA ARG A 312 2.22 -9.52 -11.32
C ARG A 312 2.91 -8.47 -10.45
N LEU A 313 4.23 -8.48 -10.41
CA LEU A 313 5.03 -7.40 -9.82
C LEU A 313 5.46 -6.44 -10.93
N LEU A 314 4.94 -5.23 -10.91
CA LEU A 314 5.40 -4.14 -11.76
C LEU A 314 6.65 -3.52 -11.12
N ARG A 315 7.74 -3.43 -11.89
CA ARG A 315 8.98 -2.73 -11.51
C ARG A 315 9.15 -1.52 -12.41
N PHE A 316 9.49 -0.40 -11.81
CA PHE A 316 9.78 0.86 -12.48
C PHE A 316 11.23 1.29 -12.21
N ASP A 317 11.99 1.53 -13.26
CA ASP A 317 13.31 2.14 -13.22
C ASP A 317 13.19 3.60 -13.66
N ALA A 318 13.37 4.53 -12.73
CA ALA A 318 13.22 5.95 -12.98
C ALA A 318 14.38 6.56 -13.79
N LEU A 319 15.56 5.93 -13.82
CA LEU A 319 16.68 6.40 -14.65
C LEU A 319 16.47 6.06 -16.10
N LEU A 320 15.93 4.88 -16.38
CA LEU A 320 15.66 4.41 -17.74
C LEU A 320 14.23 4.70 -18.20
N MET A 321 13.36 5.20 -17.32
CA MET A 321 11.90 5.37 -17.56
C MET A 321 11.25 4.08 -18.09
N HIS A 322 11.65 2.94 -17.52
CA HIS A 322 11.25 1.64 -18.02
C HIS A 322 10.42 0.86 -16.99
N PHE A 323 9.34 0.22 -17.49
CA PHE A 323 8.51 -0.67 -16.70
C PHE A 323 8.72 -2.12 -17.11
N ASN A 324 8.93 -2.99 -16.13
CA ASN A 324 9.04 -4.43 -16.28
C ASN A 324 8.01 -5.14 -15.42
N GLU A 325 7.50 -6.27 -15.90
CA GLU A 325 6.61 -7.14 -15.11
C GLU A 325 7.27 -8.48 -14.81
N VAL A 326 7.16 -8.92 -13.55
CA VAL A 326 7.52 -10.26 -13.10
C VAL A 326 6.24 -10.99 -12.69
N LYS A 327 5.93 -12.10 -13.34
CA LYS A 327 4.76 -12.94 -13.01
C LYS A 327 5.10 -13.92 -11.89
N PHE A 328 4.16 -14.11 -10.98
CA PHE A 328 4.28 -15.07 -9.90
C PHE A 328 2.92 -15.67 -9.53
N ASN A 329 2.92 -16.83 -8.90
CA ASN A 329 1.71 -17.56 -8.56
C ASN A 329 1.57 -17.71 -7.05
N ARG A 330 0.34 -17.99 -6.60
CA ARG A 330 0.07 -18.43 -5.24
C ARG A 330 0.77 -19.75 -4.98
N ARG A 331 1.40 -19.86 -3.81
CA ARG A 331 2.10 -21.07 -3.37
C ARG A 331 1.25 -21.84 -2.36
N ASP A 332 1.13 -23.15 -2.56
CA ASP A 332 0.41 -24.04 -1.65
C ASP A 332 1.08 -24.17 -0.27
N ASP A 333 2.41 -24.06 -0.23
CA ASP A 333 3.24 -24.09 0.97
C ASP A 333 3.49 -22.71 1.61
N CYS A 334 2.79 -21.69 1.13
CA CYS A 334 2.99 -20.33 1.65
C CYS A 334 2.57 -20.22 3.13
N PRO A 335 3.44 -19.71 4.01
CA PRO A 335 3.13 -19.63 5.45
C PRO A 335 1.98 -18.66 5.78
N ALA A 336 1.69 -17.68 4.92
CA ALA A 336 0.63 -16.70 5.16
C ALA A 336 -0.71 -17.05 4.49
N CYS A 337 -0.71 -17.64 3.28
CA CYS A 337 -1.95 -17.90 2.55
C CYS A 337 -2.08 -19.34 2.02
N GLY A 338 -1.08 -20.20 2.26
CA GLY A 338 -1.09 -21.61 1.83
C GLY A 338 -2.11 -22.46 2.58
N LYS A 339 -2.23 -23.74 2.19
CA LYS A 339 -3.19 -24.68 2.77
C LYS A 339 -3.02 -24.89 4.28
N THR A 340 -1.77 -24.79 4.78
CA THR A 340 -1.42 -24.97 6.20
C THR A 340 -1.45 -23.66 7.00
N ALA A 341 -1.57 -22.51 6.35
CA ALA A 341 -1.57 -21.20 7.00
C ALA A 341 -2.78 -20.99 7.92
N ALA A 342 -3.94 -21.60 7.58
CA ALA A 342 -5.17 -21.46 8.36
C ALA A 342 -5.12 -22.21 9.70
N GLU A 343 -4.26 -23.23 9.84
CA GLU A 343 -4.20 -24.09 11.03
C GLU A 343 -3.36 -23.51 12.16
N ASN A 344 -2.50 -22.52 11.88
CA ASN A 344 -1.61 -21.97 12.90
C ASN A 344 -1.50 -20.42 12.87
N PRO A 345 -2.50 -19.70 13.42
CA PRO A 345 -2.47 -18.24 13.49
C PRO A 345 -1.37 -17.68 14.40
N ARG A 346 -0.59 -18.51 15.09
CA ARG A 346 0.49 -18.08 15.99
C ARG A 346 1.82 -17.83 15.28
N HIS A 347 2.06 -18.45 14.14
CA HIS A 347 3.34 -18.29 13.41
C HIS A 347 3.67 -16.86 12.99
N TRP A 348 2.68 -16.04 12.70
CA TRP A 348 2.94 -14.63 12.39
C TRP A 348 3.31 -13.82 13.65
N ARG A 349 2.75 -14.16 14.85
CA ARG A 349 3.17 -13.55 16.12
C ARG A 349 4.59 -13.98 16.50
N GLU A 350 4.90 -15.26 16.35
CA GLU A 350 6.21 -15.82 16.68
C GLU A 350 7.27 -15.38 15.67
N GLY A 351 6.96 -15.34 14.37
CA GLY A 351 7.84 -14.81 13.34
C GLY A 351 8.14 -13.33 13.50
N LEU A 352 7.18 -12.53 14.00
CA LEU A 352 7.38 -11.12 14.34
C LEU A 352 8.11 -10.95 15.67
N LEU A 353 7.83 -11.79 16.68
CA LEU A 353 8.56 -11.80 17.94
C LEU A 353 9.99 -12.30 17.75
N CYS A 354 10.23 -13.28 16.88
CA CYS A 354 11.58 -13.68 16.46
C CYS A 354 12.29 -12.57 15.66
N GLN A 355 11.57 -11.66 15.00
CA GLN A 355 12.15 -10.54 14.25
C GLN A 355 12.20 -9.24 15.06
N ALA A 356 11.30 -9.04 16.01
CA ALA A 356 11.47 -8.06 17.08
C ALA A 356 12.51 -8.52 18.11
N SER A 357 12.74 -9.83 18.20
CA SER A 357 13.87 -10.52 18.85
C SER A 357 14.94 -10.99 17.86
N ALA A 358 14.89 -10.63 16.57
CA ALA A 358 16.08 -10.54 15.73
C ALA A 358 17.02 -9.63 16.50
N ALA A 359 17.99 -10.26 17.09
CA ALA A 359 18.77 -9.88 18.25
C ALA A 359 18.76 -8.37 18.46
N PRO A 360 18.41 -7.84 19.62
CA PRO A 360 18.77 -6.47 19.89
C PRO A 360 20.16 -6.35 19.32
N SER A 361 20.39 -5.43 18.36
CA SER A 361 21.75 -5.11 17.95
C SER A 361 22.53 -5.29 19.24
N GLN A 362 23.37 -6.33 19.34
CA GLN A 362 24.03 -6.61 20.61
C GLN A 362 24.70 -5.30 20.95
N ARG A 363 24.02 -4.51 21.78
CA ARG A 363 24.60 -3.26 22.24
C ARG A 363 25.94 -3.71 22.77
N LEU A 364 26.98 -3.16 22.24
CA LEU A 364 28.33 -3.45 22.67
C LEU A 364 28.39 -3.14 24.18
N ASP A 365 29.36 -3.65 24.86
CA ASP A 365 29.59 -3.29 26.26
C ASP A 365 29.68 -1.77 26.41
N ASP A 366 29.18 -1.20 27.50
CA ASP A 366 29.04 0.26 27.68
C ASP A 366 30.37 1.02 27.52
N ASP A 367 31.50 0.36 27.76
CA ASP A 367 32.87 0.90 27.56
C ASP A 367 33.22 1.08 26.08
N ARG A 368 32.45 0.47 25.17
CA ARG A 368 32.58 0.61 23.71
C ARG A 368 31.86 1.82 23.13
N TYR A 369 31.16 2.59 23.96
CA TYR A 369 30.54 3.82 23.50
C TYR A 369 31.31 5.03 24.00
N ILE A 370 31.40 6.05 23.15
CA ILE A 370 31.88 7.38 23.52
C ILE A 370 30.74 8.37 23.45
N ASP A 371 30.53 9.10 24.54
CA ASP A 371 29.56 10.18 24.62
C ASP A 371 29.98 11.36 23.73
N PRO A 372 29.02 12.09 23.06
CA PRO A 372 29.34 13.25 22.24
C PRO A 372 30.22 14.31 22.94
N GLY A 373 29.94 14.59 24.22
CA GLY A 373 30.74 15.53 25.01
C GLY A 373 32.17 15.05 25.22
N CYS A 374 32.36 13.77 25.49
CA CYS A 374 33.70 13.15 25.62
C CYS A 374 34.46 13.16 24.31
N LEU A 375 33.77 12.89 23.18
CA LEU A 375 34.38 12.98 21.85
C LEU A 375 34.81 14.41 21.54
N LEU A 376 33.98 15.42 21.84
CA LEU A 376 34.33 16.83 21.63
C LEU A 376 35.58 17.21 22.43
N GLN A 377 35.72 16.77 23.69
CA GLN A 377 36.91 17.01 24.49
C GLN A 377 38.14 16.33 23.89
N LEU A 378 38.00 15.07 23.42
CA LEU A 378 39.07 14.36 22.74
C LEU A 378 39.55 15.07 21.47
N MET A 379 38.61 15.56 20.65
CA MET A 379 38.93 16.34 19.44
C MET A 379 39.67 17.64 19.74
N LYS A 380 39.33 18.32 20.86
CA LYS A 380 40.02 19.55 21.31
C LYS A 380 41.42 19.29 21.88
N SER A 381 41.69 18.09 22.35
CA SER A 381 42.99 17.75 22.96
C SER A 381 44.14 17.52 21.96
N ASN A 382 43.88 17.60 20.65
CA ASN A 382 44.87 17.32 19.57
C ASN A 382 45.65 16.01 19.74
N SER A 383 45.03 14.99 20.34
CA SER A 383 45.65 13.67 20.51
C SER A 383 45.70 12.96 19.15
N GLU A 384 46.89 12.56 18.73
CA GLU A 384 47.12 11.83 17.47
C GLU A 384 46.76 10.33 17.54
N ASN A 385 46.31 9.85 18.70
CA ASN A 385 46.15 8.42 18.96
C ASN A 385 44.75 7.86 18.60
N TYR A 386 43.89 8.61 17.93
CA TYR A 386 42.59 8.11 17.46
C TYR A 386 42.33 8.49 15.99
N ALA A 387 41.42 7.76 15.37
CA ALA A 387 40.86 8.08 14.06
C ALA A 387 39.35 8.03 14.12
N LEU A 388 38.69 9.04 13.58
CA LEU A 388 37.24 9.03 13.35
C LEU A 388 36.95 8.32 12.05
N LEU A 389 36.20 7.21 12.09
CA LEU A 389 35.85 6.42 10.93
C LEU A 389 34.34 6.56 10.66
N ASP A 390 33.98 7.28 9.61
CA ASP A 390 32.59 7.44 9.21
C ASP A 390 32.18 6.35 8.24
N VAL A 391 31.17 5.56 8.65
CA VAL A 391 30.72 4.38 7.89
C VAL A 391 29.42 4.64 7.13
N ARG A 392 29.04 5.91 6.95
CA ARG A 392 27.88 6.34 6.17
C ARG A 392 28.19 6.30 4.67
N ASP A 393 27.13 6.44 3.84
CA ASP A 393 27.30 6.62 2.40
C ASP A 393 27.83 8.03 2.07
N ALA A 394 28.53 8.17 0.95
CA ALA A 394 29.18 9.43 0.57
C ALA A 394 28.23 10.63 0.52
N GLY A 395 27.01 10.45 0.01
CA GLY A 395 26.00 11.51 -0.04
C GLY A 395 25.53 12.02 1.34
N GLU A 396 25.68 11.22 2.39
CA GLU A 396 25.35 11.64 3.76
C GLU A 396 26.41 12.61 4.31
N LEU A 397 27.66 12.46 3.89
CA LEU A 397 28.75 13.33 4.29
C LEU A 397 28.66 14.72 3.65
N GLU A 398 28.05 14.81 2.46
CA GLU A 398 27.78 16.10 1.81
C GLU A 398 26.79 16.96 2.61
N VAL A 399 25.91 16.32 3.41
CA VAL A 399 24.96 17.03 4.27
C VAL A 399 25.64 17.52 5.55
N CYS A 400 26.35 16.64 6.24
CA CYS A 400 27.09 16.97 7.46
C CYS A 400 28.19 15.92 7.71
N GLN A 401 29.31 16.39 8.31
CA GLN A 401 30.40 15.52 8.71
C GLN A 401 31.20 16.15 9.87
N LEU A 402 31.86 15.30 10.66
CA LEU A 402 32.80 15.78 11.66
C LEU A 402 34.16 16.11 11.01
N PRO A 403 34.90 17.10 11.55
CA PRO A 403 36.22 17.41 11.03
C PRO A 403 37.19 16.24 11.27
N GLY A 404 38.07 16.00 10.31
CA GLY A 404 39.14 14.99 10.43
C GLY A 404 38.66 13.52 10.31
N ILE A 405 37.48 13.28 9.75
CA ILE A 405 37.00 11.90 9.52
C ILE A 405 37.77 11.20 8.41
N VAL A 406 37.90 9.89 8.55
CA VAL A 406 38.23 8.96 7.48
C VAL A 406 36.95 8.31 7.01
N HIS A 407 36.59 8.50 5.75
CA HIS A 407 35.37 7.95 5.20
C HIS A 407 35.59 6.55 4.63
N VAL A 408 34.90 5.57 5.19
CA VAL A 408 34.88 4.18 4.69
C VAL A 408 33.47 3.64 4.85
N PRO A 409 32.66 3.61 3.79
CA PRO A 409 31.30 3.07 3.85
C PRO A 409 31.26 1.65 4.43
N LEU A 410 30.22 1.34 5.20
CA LEU A 410 30.09 0.05 5.89
C LEU A 410 30.22 -1.15 4.96
N ASN A 411 29.68 -1.07 3.75
CA ASN A 411 29.75 -2.10 2.71
C ASN A 411 31.15 -2.30 2.14
N GLU A 412 32.04 -1.32 2.27
CA GLU A 412 33.43 -1.37 1.79
C GLU A 412 34.43 -1.63 2.93
N LEU A 413 33.98 -1.58 4.19
CA LEU A 413 34.83 -1.62 5.36
C LEU A 413 35.74 -2.85 5.39
N ALA A 414 35.25 -4.03 5.04
CA ALA A 414 36.01 -5.25 5.04
C ALA A 414 37.20 -5.21 4.07
N SER A 415 37.05 -4.55 2.92
CA SER A 415 38.14 -4.39 1.94
C SER A 415 39.22 -3.40 2.38
N HIS A 416 38.93 -2.57 3.39
CA HIS A 416 39.85 -1.57 3.91
C HIS A 416 40.65 -2.03 5.15
N PHE A 417 40.34 -3.20 5.73
CA PHE A 417 41.04 -3.68 6.94
C PHE A 417 42.56 -3.70 6.82
N ALA A 418 43.09 -4.07 5.65
CA ALA A 418 44.56 -4.10 5.40
C ALA A 418 45.19 -2.70 5.42
N ASN A 419 44.43 -1.65 5.25
CA ASN A 419 44.89 -0.26 5.22
C ASN A 419 44.73 0.45 6.58
N LEU A 420 44.09 -0.20 7.55
CA LEU A 420 43.88 0.35 8.88
C LEU A 420 44.99 -0.07 9.83
N ASP A 421 45.36 0.85 10.70
CA ASP A 421 46.44 0.64 11.69
C ASP A 421 45.88 -0.02 12.97
N PHE A 422 46.29 -1.24 13.28
CA PHE A 422 45.86 -2.00 14.46
C PHE A 422 46.21 -1.32 15.81
N SER A 423 47.16 -0.41 15.82
CA SER A 423 47.57 0.31 17.03
C SER A 423 46.71 1.51 17.37
N LYS A 424 45.91 2.00 16.41
CA LYS A 424 45.05 3.18 16.59
C LYS A 424 43.74 2.83 17.29
N ARG A 425 43.22 3.82 18.02
CA ARG A 425 41.87 3.82 18.52
C ARG A 425 40.92 4.31 17.43
N TYR A 426 39.93 3.49 17.03
CA TYR A 426 38.90 3.88 16.05
C TYR A 426 37.63 4.26 16.74
N ILE A 427 37.12 5.44 16.43
CA ILE A 427 35.79 5.89 16.86
C ILE A 427 34.89 5.92 15.63
N LEU A 428 33.93 5.03 15.63
CA LEU A 428 33.04 4.80 14.51
C LEU A 428 31.83 5.74 14.58
N VAL A 429 31.53 6.36 13.45
CA VAL A 429 30.46 7.34 13.31
C VAL A 429 29.47 6.89 12.25
N CYS A 430 28.17 6.98 12.56
CA CYS A 430 27.10 6.91 11.58
C CYS A 430 25.94 7.82 12.01
N TYR A 431 24.79 7.75 11.33
CA TYR A 431 23.68 8.64 11.62
C TYR A 431 23.10 8.46 13.04
N ALA A 432 22.78 7.22 13.46
CA ALA A 432 22.07 6.92 14.72
C ALA A 432 22.80 5.88 15.62
N GLY A 433 24.02 5.45 15.28
CA GLY A 433 24.80 4.47 16.04
C GLY A 433 24.77 3.05 15.47
N THR A 434 23.68 2.56 14.92
CA THR A 434 23.48 1.15 14.51
C THR A 434 24.44 0.64 13.44
N ARG A 435 24.74 1.42 12.39
CA ARG A 435 25.76 1.06 11.39
C ARG A 435 27.16 1.06 11.98
N ALA A 436 27.45 1.99 12.89
CA ALA A 436 28.72 2.06 13.58
C ALA A 436 28.93 0.88 14.53
N GLU A 437 27.90 0.39 15.22
CA GLU A 437 27.95 -0.85 16.02
C GLU A 437 28.32 -2.07 15.17
N ARG A 438 27.69 -2.21 14.00
CA ARG A 438 28.02 -3.28 13.04
C ARG A 438 29.47 -3.19 12.54
N ALA A 439 29.92 -1.99 12.23
CA ALA A 439 31.30 -1.73 11.84
C ALA A 439 32.26 -2.09 12.97
N ALA A 440 31.92 -1.78 14.21
CA ALA A 440 32.70 -2.15 15.39
C ALA A 440 32.84 -3.67 15.54
N ILE A 441 31.74 -4.40 15.39
CA ILE A 441 31.74 -5.87 15.43
C ILE A 441 32.65 -6.45 14.33
N GLN A 442 32.58 -5.91 13.10
CA GLN A 442 33.45 -6.36 12.00
C GLN A 442 34.92 -6.08 12.28
N LEU A 443 35.28 -4.88 12.76
CA LEU A 443 36.66 -4.53 13.12
C LEU A 443 37.17 -5.40 14.28
N MET A 444 36.37 -5.58 15.32
CA MET A 444 36.77 -6.47 16.44
C MET A 444 36.97 -7.92 15.97
N GLY A 445 36.09 -8.43 15.10
CA GLY A 445 36.24 -9.74 14.48
C GLY A 445 37.50 -9.87 13.60
N ALA A 446 37.99 -8.76 13.04
CA ALA A 446 39.25 -8.68 12.29
C ALA A 446 40.47 -8.45 13.18
N GLY A 447 40.33 -8.37 14.51
CA GLY A 447 41.42 -8.28 15.48
C GLY A 447 41.74 -6.86 15.98
N PHE A 448 40.95 -5.86 15.64
CA PHE A 448 41.10 -4.50 16.19
C PHE A 448 40.56 -4.45 17.64
N SER A 449 41.42 -4.19 18.60
CA SER A 449 41.06 -4.21 20.03
C SER A 449 40.53 -2.89 20.55
N ASN A 450 40.90 -1.76 19.94
CA ASN A 450 40.58 -0.42 20.42
C ASN A 450 39.54 0.26 19.50
N VAL A 451 38.31 -0.20 19.61
CA VAL A 451 37.19 0.26 18.76
C VAL A 451 36.06 0.76 19.65
N GLN A 452 35.56 1.95 19.37
CA GLN A 452 34.41 2.56 20.03
C GLN A 452 33.41 3.13 19.02
N VAL A 453 32.20 3.37 19.46
CA VAL A 453 31.09 3.90 18.67
C VAL A 453 30.64 5.24 19.27
N LEU A 454 30.41 6.24 18.45
CA LEU A 454 29.75 7.47 18.89
C LEU A 454 28.31 7.17 19.30
N ASP A 455 28.02 7.28 20.59
CA ASP A 455 26.71 6.95 21.15
C ASP A 455 25.62 7.87 20.55
N GLY A 456 24.57 7.25 19.99
CA GLY A 456 23.51 7.96 19.27
C GLY A 456 23.92 8.59 17.94
N GLY A 457 25.18 8.46 17.52
CA GLY A 457 25.69 8.90 16.23
C GLY A 457 25.59 10.42 15.99
N MET A 458 25.60 10.80 14.72
CA MET A 458 25.48 12.21 14.29
C MET A 458 24.19 12.86 14.77
N LYS A 459 23.11 12.09 14.91
CA LYS A 459 21.81 12.59 15.41
C LYS A 459 21.92 13.13 16.84
N ARG A 460 22.60 12.38 17.71
CA ARG A 460 22.83 12.82 19.09
C ARG A 460 23.88 13.94 19.16
N TRP A 461 24.94 13.85 18.36
CA TRP A 461 25.93 14.92 18.22
C TRP A 461 25.31 16.26 17.85
N ALA A 462 24.49 16.29 16.79
CA ALA A 462 23.80 17.52 16.36
C ALA A 462 22.90 18.09 17.46
N LYS A 463 22.17 17.23 18.18
CA LYS A 463 21.27 17.67 19.26
C LYS A 463 22.01 18.28 20.46
N GLU A 464 23.15 17.70 20.86
CA GLU A 464 23.82 18.04 22.11
C GLU A 464 25.01 19.01 21.92
N ILE A 465 25.69 18.96 20.76
CA ILE A 465 26.93 19.68 20.52
C ILE A 465 26.75 20.76 19.45
N GLU A 466 26.19 20.44 18.29
CA GLU A 466 26.09 21.34 17.15
C GLU A 466 24.65 21.49 16.66
N GLN A 467 23.82 22.21 17.42
CA GLN A 467 22.38 22.34 17.16
C GLN A 467 22.02 22.96 15.79
N HIS A 468 22.98 23.58 15.12
CA HIS A 468 22.80 24.15 13.77
C HIS A 468 23.28 23.22 12.65
N MET A 469 23.84 22.05 12.99
CA MET A 469 24.28 21.07 11.98
C MET A 469 23.06 20.59 11.17
N PRO A 470 23.11 20.67 9.84
CA PRO A 470 22.03 20.13 9.01
C PRO A 470 21.90 18.64 9.21
N MET A 471 20.66 18.15 9.33
CA MET A 471 20.34 16.75 9.54
C MET A 471 19.39 16.25 8.43
N TYR A 472 19.37 14.94 8.19
CA TYR A 472 18.61 14.30 7.12
C TYR A 472 17.78 13.10 7.60
#